data_c69b9ef28dccb959fe733ff11d9d2509
#
_entry.id   c69b9ef28dccb959fe733ff11d9d2509
#
_cell.length_a   1.000
_cell.length_b   1.000
_cell.length_c   1.000
_cell.angle_alpha   90.00
_cell.angle_beta   90.00
_cell.angle_gamma   90.00
#
_symmetry.space_group_name_H-M   'P 1'
#
loop_
_entity.id
_entity.type
_entity.pdbx_description
1 polymer ?
#
loop_
_entity_poly.entity_id
_entity_poly.type
_entity_poly.pdbx_seq_one_letter_code
_entity_poly.pdbx_strand_id
1 'polypeptide(L)'
;RKGTIKPVSGGRTIVQELEYAENATYQRYSGYEVLNISPSDTFTAAEFDWKQGSVAVTISGLEGSVQNTGPEAIINLLSSRIKNAEKTMVNNMWGDMYSDGTASGGKQIGGLQLLVADTPTSGTVGGINRLTWGFWRNQYFQTSSDSQGGSALSTANVQRYWNSLYARLVRGTDKPDLI
;
A
#
# COMPACT_ATOMS: atom_id res chain seq x y z
N ARG A 1 1.96 -11.15 12.13
CA ARG A 1 0.65 -10.47 12.37
C ARG A 1 -0.18 -10.65 11.10
N LYS A 2 -1.28 -11.39 11.17
CA LYS A 2 -2.20 -11.46 10.03
C LYS A 2 -2.72 -10.06 9.76
N GLY A 3 -2.51 -9.54 8.55
CA GLY A 3 -3.05 -8.26 8.14
C GLY A 3 -4.56 -8.26 8.32
N THR A 4 -5.08 -7.35 9.12
CA THR A 4 -6.51 -7.23 9.34
C THR A 4 -7.06 -6.26 8.31
N ILE A 5 -7.82 -6.78 7.36
CA ILE A 5 -8.61 -5.94 6.45
C ILE A 5 -9.71 -5.28 7.30
N LYS A 6 -9.67 -3.96 7.41
CA LYS A 6 -10.70 -3.20 8.10
C LYS A 6 -11.68 -2.63 7.09
N PRO A 7 -12.97 -2.95 7.18
CA PRO A 7 -13.97 -2.28 6.37
C PRO A 7 -14.09 -0.81 6.79
N VAL A 8 -14.12 0.09 5.83
CA VAL A 8 -14.34 1.53 6.07
C VAL A 8 -15.75 1.88 5.64
N SER A 9 -16.54 2.45 6.53
CA SER A 9 -17.94 2.78 6.29
C SER A 9 -18.11 4.24 5.86
N GLY A 10 -17.74 4.57 4.63
CA GLY A 10 -17.99 5.89 4.04
C GLY A 10 -16.96 6.94 4.43
N GLY A 11 -17.29 8.22 4.14
CA GLY A 11 -16.40 9.36 4.26
C GLY A 11 -15.95 9.89 2.90
N ARG A 12 -15.52 11.14 2.84
CA ARG A 12 -15.00 11.76 1.60
C ARG A 12 -13.66 11.14 1.19
N THR A 13 -12.82 10.88 2.15
CA THR A 13 -11.49 10.26 1.99
C THR A 13 -11.34 9.16 3.04
N ILE A 14 -10.44 8.23 2.82
CA ILE A 14 -10.05 7.22 3.81
C ILE A 14 -8.91 7.83 4.63
N VAL A 15 -9.16 8.06 5.91
CA VAL A 15 -8.20 8.68 6.82
C VAL A 15 -7.63 7.61 7.76
N GLN A 16 -6.30 7.52 7.79
CA GLN A 16 -5.57 6.67 8.73
C GLN A 16 -4.78 7.57 9.69
N GLU A 17 -5.18 7.55 10.96
CA GLU A 17 -4.47 8.25 12.03
C GLU A 17 -3.09 7.61 12.28
N LEU A 18 -2.08 8.45 12.45
CA LEU A 18 -0.70 8.06 12.66
C LEU A 18 -0.11 8.79 13.87
N GLU A 19 0.45 8.06 14.80
CA GLU A 19 1.30 8.56 15.85
C GLU A 19 2.76 8.46 15.38
N TYR A 20 3.46 9.59 15.28
CA TYR A 20 4.80 9.64 14.68
C TYR A 20 5.90 10.10 15.64
N ALA A 21 5.54 10.65 16.78
CA ALA A 21 6.50 11.15 17.75
C ALA A 21 6.05 10.86 19.19
N GLU A 22 7.01 10.75 20.07
CA GLU A 22 6.76 10.68 21.50
C GLU A 22 6.48 12.06 22.08
N ASN A 23 5.80 12.10 23.21
CA ASN A 23 5.52 13.36 23.89
C ASN A 23 6.80 13.98 24.47
N ALA A 24 7.18 15.16 23.96
CA ALA A 24 8.40 15.88 24.34
C ALA A 24 8.37 16.48 25.76
N THR A 25 7.23 16.40 26.44
CA THR A 25 7.11 16.95 27.80
C THR A 25 7.61 16.00 28.89
N TYR A 26 7.98 14.75 28.52
CA TYR A 26 8.53 13.83 29.52
C TYR A 26 9.88 14.33 30.04
N GLN A 27 9.93 14.57 31.36
CA GLN A 27 11.15 14.95 32.07
C GLN A 27 11.20 14.35 33.47
N ARG A 28 12.41 14.12 33.96
CA ARG A 28 12.64 13.78 35.35
C ARG A 28 12.88 15.08 36.11
N TYR A 29 12.28 15.24 37.26
CA TYR A 29 12.38 16.48 38.04
C TYR A 29 12.74 16.20 39.49
N SER A 30 13.29 17.18 40.18
CA SER A 30 13.60 17.15 41.58
C SER A 30 13.14 18.44 42.28
N GLY A 31 12.37 18.31 43.32
CA GLY A 31 11.91 19.45 44.13
C GLY A 31 11.06 20.48 43.37
N TYR A 32 11.55 21.72 43.30
CA TYR A 32 10.82 22.88 42.75
C TYR A 32 11.19 23.23 41.31
N GLU A 33 11.64 22.29 40.51
CA GLU A 33 11.95 22.53 39.12
C GLU A 33 10.72 22.87 38.29
N VAL A 34 10.88 23.75 37.29
CA VAL A 34 9.80 24.12 36.38
C VAL A 34 9.58 23.02 35.36
N LEU A 35 8.37 22.49 35.29
CA LEU A 35 8.01 21.44 34.34
C LEU A 35 7.72 22.05 32.96
N ASN A 36 8.13 21.34 31.89
CA ASN A 36 7.76 21.67 30.53
C ASN A 36 6.32 21.21 30.27
N ILE A 37 5.39 22.17 30.14
CA ILE A 37 3.98 21.93 29.84
C ILE A 37 3.59 22.34 28.40
N SER A 38 4.58 22.60 27.54
CA SER A 38 4.31 22.99 26.17
C SER A 38 3.66 21.85 25.38
N PRO A 39 2.62 22.11 24.58
CA PRO A 39 2.02 21.09 23.76
C PRO A 39 3.02 20.56 22.74
N SER A 40 3.02 19.25 22.52
CA SER A 40 3.83 18.60 21.47
C SER A 40 2.94 18.00 20.39
N ASP A 41 3.33 18.19 19.15
CA ASP A 41 2.63 17.67 17.99
C ASP A 41 3.09 16.22 17.74
N THR A 42 2.23 15.26 18.04
CA THR A 42 2.58 13.84 18.05
C THR A 42 1.77 13.00 17.07
N PHE A 43 0.67 13.59 16.53
CA PHE A 43 -0.25 12.89 15.66
C PHE A 43 -0.34 13.54 14.29
N THR A 44 -0.53 12.73 13.28
CA THR A 44 -0.87 13.15 11.92
C THR A 44 -1.83 12.15 11.29
N ALA A 45 -2.29 12.40 10.07
CA ALA A 45 -3.16 11.49 9.35
C ALA A 45 -2.67 11.27 7.92
N ALA A 46 -2.75 10.03 7.46
CA ALA A 46 -2.60 9.73 6.04
C ALA A 46 -3.99 9.66 5.40
N GLU A 47 -4.17 10.33 4.27
CA GLU A 47 -5.42 10.42 3.55
C GLU A 47 -5.32 9.75 2.19
N PHE A 48 -6.30 8.89 1.88
CA PHE A 48 -6.38 8.18 0.62
C PHE A 48 -7.74 8.40 -0.04
N ASP A 49 -7.72 8.65 -1.35
CA ASP A 49 -8.93 8.82 -2.13
C ASP A 49 -9.59 7.49 -2.47
N TRP A 50 -10.91 7.49 -2.53
CA TRP A 50 -11.68 6.37 -3.05
C TRP A 50 -11.42 6.17 -4.53
N LYS A 51 -11.23 4.93 -4.94
CA LYS A 51 -11.07 4.55 -6.34
C LYS A 51 -12.21 3.63 -6.76
N GLN A 52 -12.59 3.69 -8.03
CA GLN A 52 -13.69 2.93 -8.58
C GLN A 52 -13.25 2.20 -9.84
N GLY A 53 -13.63 0.95 -9.96
CA GLY A 53 -13.44 0.14 -11.16
C GLY A 53 -14.79 -0.41 -11.65
N SER A 54 -14.96 -0.49 -12.97
CA SER A 54 -16.17 -1.07 -13.57
C SER A 54 -15.81 -1.93 -14.77
N VAL A 55 -16.60 -2.98 -14.98
CA VAL A 55 -16.58 -3.81 -16.18
C VAL A 55 -17.99 -3.87 -16.75
N ALA A 56 -18.16 -3.48 -18.01
CA ALA A 56 -19.45 -3.51 -18.69
C ALA A 56 -19.63 -4.82 -19.45
N VAL A 57 -20.79 -5.41 -19.34
CA VAL A 57 -21.24 -6.56 -20.14
C VAL A 57 -22.30 -6.09 -21.11
N THR A 58 -22.03 -6.19 -22.40
CA THR A 58 -22.95 -5.81 -23.46
C THR A 58 -23.28 -6.99 -24.34
N ILE A 59 -24.54 -7.11 -24.73
CA ILE A 59 -25.03 -8.12 -25.68
C ILE A 59 -25.90 -7.39 -26.68
N SER A 60 -25.71 -7.67 -27.99
CA SER A 60 -26.60 -7.14 -29.01
C SER A 60 -27.94 -7.90 -29.03
N GLY A 61 -29.01 -7.23 -29.49
CA GLY A 61 -30.31 -7.88 -29.60
C GLY A 61 -30.30 -9.11 -30.52
N LEU A 62 -29.52 -9.07 -31.60
CA LEU A 62 -29.36 -10.21 -32.51
C LEU A 62 -28.66 -11.40 -31.84
N GLU A 63 -27.60 -11.15 -31.10
CA GLU A 63 -26.87 -12.21 -30.36
C GLU A 63 -27.73 -12.83 -29.27
N GLY A 64 -28.46 -12.01 -28.50
CA GLY A 64 -29.25 -12.46 -27.37
C GLY A 64 -30.52 -13.19 -27.77
N SER A 65 -31.29 -12.68 -28.79
CA SER A 65 -32.60 -13.22 -29.12
C SER A 65 -32.62 -14.19 -30.29
N VAL A 66 -31.63 -14.20 -31.15
CA VAL A 66 -31.56 -15.04 -32.34
C VAL A 66 -30.46 -16.08 -32.30
N GLN A 67 -29.24 -15.64 -32.14
CA GLN A 67 -28.07 -16.52 -32.28
C GLN A 67 -27.81 -17.41 -31.03
N ASN A 68 -28.30 -17.01 -29.86
CA ASN A 68 -28.07 -17.71 -28.59
C ASN A 68 -29.38 -18.31 -27.98
N THR A 69 -30.39 -18.53 -28.79
CA THR A 69 -31.68 -19.13 -28.36
C THR A 69 -31.96 -20.41 -29.08
N GLY A 70 -32.72 -21.30 -28.41
CA GLY A 70 -33.16 -22.58 -28.95
C GLY A 70 -32.18 -23.74 -28.65
N PRO A 71 -32.55 -24.97 -29.06
CA PRO A 71 -31.78 -26.19 -28.81
C PRO A 71 -30.41 -26.22 -29.53
N GLU A 72 -30.21 -25.38 -30.55
CA GLU A 72 -28.99 -25.24 -31.29
C GLU A 72 -27.97 -24.29 -30.62
N ALA A 73 -28.37 -23.63 -29.53
CA ALA A 73 -27.44 -22.76 -28.79
C ALA A 73 -26.38 -23.57 -28.06
N ILE A 74 -25.16 -23.55 -28.53
CA ILE A 74 -24.03 -24.30 -27.99
C ILE A 74 -23.50 -23.64 -26.70
N ILE A 75 -23.65 -22.32 -26.57
CA ILE A 75 -23.06 -21.55 -25.49
C ILE A 75 -24.11 -20.61 -24.90
N ASN A 76 -24.24 -20.60 -23.56
CA ASN A 76 -24.97 -19.52 -22.89
C ASN A 76 -24.07 -18.27 -22.88
N LEU A 77 -24.19 -17.44 -23.92
CA LEU A 77 -23.37 -16.27 -24.17
C LEU A 77 -23.38 -15.27 -23.01
N LEU A 78 -24.57 -15.02 -22.44
CA LEU A 78 -24.70 -14.11 -21.29
C LEU A 78 -23.90 -14.59 -20.08
N SER A 79 -24.08 -15.84 -19.71
CA SER A 79 -23.35 -16.44 -18.58
C SER A 79 -21.83 -16.44 -18.80
N SER A 80 -21.41 -16.71 -20.04
CA SER A 80 -19.99 -16.70 -20.40
C SER A 80 -19.39 -15.29 -20.34
N ARG A 81 -20.12 -14.27 -20.79
CA ARG A 81 -19.69 -12.85 -20.71
C ARG A 81 -19.65 -12.36 -19.27
N ILE A 82 -20.60 -12.73 -18.42
CA ILE A 82 -20.59 -12.40 -16.99
C ILE A 82 -19.36 -13.02 -16.31
N LYS A 83 -19.11 -14.31 -16.52
CA LYS A 83 -17.94 -15.00 -15.98
C LYS A 83 -16.62 -14.37 -16.45
N ASN A 84 -16.55 -13.93 -17.71
CA ASN A 84 -15.39 -13.23 -18.23
C ASN A 84 -15.23 -11.88 -17.55
N ALA A 85 -16.31 -11.10 -17.38
CA ALA A 85 -16.28 -9.83 -16.68
C ALA A 85 -15.80 -9.96 -15.23
N GLU A 86 -16.29 -10.97 -14.50
CA GLU A 86 -15.83 -11.29 -13.15
C GLU A 86 -14.32 -11.58 -13.12
N LYS A 87 -13.84 -12.46 -14.00
CA LYS A 87 -12.41 -12.76 -14.11
C LYS A 87 -11.57 -11.54 -14.47
N THR A 88 -12.07 -10.71 -15.38
CA THR A 88 -11.40 -9.47 -15.78
C THR A 88 -11.29 -8.50 -14.62
N MET A 89 -12.37 -8.33 -13.84
CA MET A 89 -12.37 -7.50 -12.64
C MET A 89 -11.33 -7.99 -11.63
N VAL A 90 -11.35 -9.29 -11.32
CA VAL A 90 -10.42 -9.89 -10.35
C VAL A 90 -8.96 -9.73 -10.81
N ASN A 91 -8.67 -10.02 -12.08
CA ASN A 91 -7.30 -9.91 -12.60
C ASN A 91 -6.78 -8.46 -12.58
N ASN A 92 -7.62 -7.48 -12.94
CA ASN A 92 -7.22 -6.07 -12.87
C ASN A 92 -7.05 -5.60 -11.43
N MET A 93 -7.92 -6.00 -10.51
CA MET A 93 -7.74 -5.69 -9.09
C MET A 93 -6.44 -6.26 -8.52
N TRP A 94 -6.07 -7.49 -8.88
CA TRP A 94 -4.78 -8.06 -8.51
C TRP A 94 -3.61 -7.26 -9.09
N GLY A 95 -3.69 -6.86 -10.36
CA GLY A 95 -2.70 -5.98 -10.98
C GLY A 95 -2.56 -4.65 -10.24
N ASP A 96 -3.68 -4.04 -9.87
CA ASP A 96 -3.71 -2.76 -9.15
C ASP A 96 -3.10 -2.86 -7.75
N MET A 97 -3.27 -3.99 -7.05
CA MET A 97 -2.66 -4.20 -5.73
C MET A 97 -1.13 -4.15 -5.73
N TYR A 98 -0.50 -4.42 -6.88
CA TYR A 98 0.96 -4.36 -7.03
C TYR A 98 1.45 -3.10 -7.75
N SER A 99 0.56 -2.25 -8.24
CA SER A 99 0.90 -1.07 -9.04
C SER A 99 1.30 0.14 -8.18
N ASP A 100 1.76 1.19 -8.86
CA ASP A 100 2.08 2.49 -8.26
C ASP A 100 0.88 3.46 -8.19
N GLY A 101 -0.27 3.09 -8.77
CA GLY A 101 -1.49 3.90 -8.78
C GLY A 101 -1.50 5.05 -9.78
N THR A 102 -0.53 5.17 -10.68
CA THR A 102 -0.42 6.30 -11.62
C THR A 102 -1.21 6.09 -12.91
N ALA A 103 -1.55 4.85 -13.24
CA ALA A 103 -2.25 4.53 -14.47
C ALA A 103 -3.64 5.18 -14.54
N SER A 104 -4.13 5.34 -15.78
CA SER A 104 -5.43 5.97 -16.09
C SER A 104 -5.58 7.39 -15.52
N GLY A 105 -4.48 8.15 -15.45
CA GLY A 105 -4.48 9.51 -14.90
C GLY A 105 -4.69 9.54 -13.37
N GLY A 106 -4.14 8.56 -12.65
CA GLY A 106 -4.23 8.46 -11.20
C GLY A 106 -5.55 7.88 -10.67
N LYS A 107 -6.36 7.27 -11.54
CA LYS A 107 -7.61 6.60 -11.14
C LYS A 107 -7.41 5.17 -10.64
N GLN A 108 -6.23 4.60 -10.89
CA GLN A 108 -5.84 3.28 -10.42
C GLN A 108 -5.69 3.25 -8.90
N ILE A 109 -5.93 2.11 -8.28
CA ILE A 109 -5.68 1.89 -6.86
C ILE A 109 -4.17 1.92 -6.64
N GLY A 110 -3.71 2.71 -5.67
CA GLY A 110 -2.31 2.71 -5.25
C GLY A 110 -1.98 1.43 -4.49
N GLY A 111 -1.18 0.58 -5.10
CA GLY A 111 -0.82 -0.72 -4.57
C GLY A 111 0.53 -0.73 -3.84
N LEU A 112 1.12 -1.90 -3.79
CA LEU A 112 2.35 -2.15 -3.03
C LEU A 112 3.54 -1.31 -3.53
N GLN A 113 3.65 -1.08 -4.84
CA GLN A 113 4.74 -0.30 -5.42
C GLN A 113 4.68 1.19 -5.01
N LEU A 114 3.47 1.72 -4.76
CA LEU A 114 3.31 3.06 -4.19
C LEU A 114 3.78 3.12 -2.73
N LEU A 115 3.43 2.10 -1.95
CA LEU A 115 3.74 2.05 -0.51
C LEU A 115 5.20 1.71 -0.25
N VAL A 116 5.76 0.77 -1.01
CA VAL A 116 7.15 0.29 -0.90
C VAL A 116 7.91 0.72 -2.14
N ALA A 117 8.47 1.92 -2.11
CA ALA A 117 9.22 2.48 -3.22
C ALA A 117 10.71 2.11 -3.14
N ASP A 118 11.35 1.93 -4.31
CA ASP A 118 12.79 1.68 -4.42
C ASP A 118 13.62 2.89 -3.96
N THR A 119 13.07 4.09 -4.15
CA THR A 119 13.65 5.36 -3.66
C THR A 119 12.69 6.07 -2.72
N PRO A 120 12.63 5.66 -1.44
CA PRO A 120 11.64 6.17 -0.48
C PRO A 120 11.89 7.61 0.00
N THR A 121 12.95 8.24 -0.47
CA THR A 121 13.32 9.63 -0.10
C THR A 121 12.54 10.68 -0.88
N SER A 122 11.71 10.31 -1.82
CA SER A 122 10.91 11.21 -2.66
C SER A 122 9.45 10.75 -2.77
N GLY A 123 8.60 11.65 -3.25
CA GLY A 123 7.18 11.39 -3.49
C GLY A 123 6.28 11.65 -2.27
N THR A 124 4.99 11.72 -2.55
CA THR A 124 3.93 11.94 -1.56
C THR A 124 3.00 10.74 -1.55
N VAL A 125 2.75 10.18 -0.38
CA VAL A 125 1.85 9.03 -0.19
C VAL A 125 0.90 9.36 0.94
N GLY A 126 -0.39 9.21 0.71
CA GLY A 126 -1.40 9.56 1.71
C GLY A 126 -1.34 11.02 2.18
N GLY A 127 -1.01 11.96 1.26
CA GLY A 127 -0.86 13.37 1.60
C GLY A 127 0.46 13.74 2.31
N ILE A 128 1.26 12.75 2.73
CA ILE A 128 2.51 12.96 3.48
C ILE A 128 3.72 12.90 2.54
N ASN A 129 4.51 13.98 2.53
CA ASN A 129 5.72 14.07 1.71
C ASN A 129 6.88 13.32 2.36
N ARG A 130 7.39 12.29 1.68
CA ARG A 130 8.53 11.46 2.13
C ARG A 130 9.85 12.20 2.18
N LEU A 131 10.02 13.27 1.40
CA LEU A 131 11.22 14.09 1.46
C LEU A 131 11.35 14.78 2.82
N THR A 132 10.25 15.32 3.34
CA THR A 132 10.21 16.04 4.61
C THR A 132 10.12 15.10 5.80
N TRP A 133 9.29 14.06 5.69
CA TRP A 133 8.94 13.19 6.81
C TRP A 133 9.60 11.82 6.73
N GLY A 134 10.74 11.69 7.41
CA GLY A 134 11.54 10.45 7.41
C GLY A 134 10.84 9.24 8.01
N PHE A 135 9.90 9.43 8.97
CA PHE A 135 9.15 8.33 9.59
C PHE A 135 8.21 7.62 8.60
N TRP A 136 7.81 8.30 7.51
CA TRP A 136 6.90 7.76 6.49
C TRP A 136 7.62 7.04 5.35
N ARG A 137 8.93 6.88 5.43
CA ARG A 137 9.75 6.16 4.45
C ARG A 137 9.75 4.67 4.75
N ASN A 138 9.57 3.85 3.72
CA ASN A 138 9.84 2.42 3.84
C ASN A 138 11.36 2.17 4.01
N GLN A 139 11.70 1.07 4.64
CA GLN A 139 13.10 0.64 4.71
C GLN A 139 13.54 0.09 3.36
N TYR A 140 14.74 0.43 2.94
CA TYR A 140 15.37 -0.09 1.74
C TYR A 140 16.84 -0.36 1.99
N PHE A 141 17.41 -1.19 1.17
CA PHE A 141 18.84 -1.49 1.21
C PHE A 141 19.39 -1.46 -0.22
N GLN A 142 20.30 -0.53 -0.46
CA GLN A 142 20.99 -0.38 -1.74
C GLN A 142 22.43 -0.87 -1.60
N THR A 143 22.75 -2.00 -2.24
CA THR A 143 24.04 -2.67 -2.10
C THR A 143 25.23 -1.83 -2.55
N SER A 144 25.04 -0.90 -3.49
CA SER A 144 26.10 -0.04 -4.03
C SER A 144 26.39 1.20 -3.21
N SER A 145 25.44 1.70 -2.42
CA SER A 145 25.55 2.99 -1.73
C SER A 145 25.25 2.94 -0.22
N ASP A 146 24.83 1.80 0.31
CA ASP A 146 24.60 1.68 1.74
C ASP A 146 25.93 1.57 2.48
N SER A 147 26.04 2.29 3.60
CA SER A 147 27.23 2.30 4.48
C SER A 147 27.62 0.91 5.00
N GLN A 148 26.70 -0.04 4.95
CA GLN A 148 26.90 -1.42 5.40
C GLN A 148 27.33 -2.39 4.29
N GLY A 149 27.26 -2.00 3.04
CA GLY A 149 27.43 -2.90 1.91
C GLY A 149 28.52 -2.47 0.95
N GLY A 150 28.16 -1.66 0.01
CA GLY A 150 29.08 -1.12 -0.99
C GLY A 150 29.55 -2.09 -2.08
N SER A 151 28.97 -3.29 -2.20
CA SER A 151 29.32 -4.26 -3.24
C SER A 151 28.10 -5.00 -3.79
N ALA A 152 28.21 -5.48 -5.01
CA ALA A 152 27.17 -6.26 -5.66
C ALA A 152 26.78 -7.51 -4.84
N LEU A 153 25.56 -7.99 -5.01
CA LEU A 153 25.10 -9.20 -4.35
C LEU A 153 25.95 -10.43 -4.76
N SER A 154 26.37 -11.17 -3.76
CA SER A 154 27.10 -12.42 -3.93
C SER A 154 26.66 -13.42 -2.85
N THR A 155 26.98 -14.69 -3.03
CA THR A 155 26.71 -15.73 -2.03
C THR A 155 27.37 -15.46 -0.67
N ALA A 156 28.49 -14.74 -0.65
CA ALA A 156 29.21 -14.41 0.57
C ALA A 156 28.57 -13.27 1.37
N ASN A 157 27.90 -12.34 0.72
CA ASN A 157 27.39 -11.13 1.37
C ASN A 157 25.86 -11.04 1.47
N VAL A 158 25.11 -11.84 0.71
CA VAL A 158 23.64 -11.80 0.68
C VAL A 158 23.02 -11.99 2.07
N GLN A 159 23.51 -12.94 2.84
CA GLN A 159 22.99 -13.21 4.19
C GLN A 159 23.20 -12.01 5.13
N ARG A 160 24.35 -11.34 5.04
CA ARG A 160 24.64 -10.13 5.83
C ARG A 160 23.66 -9.00 5.48
N TYR A 161 23.38 -8.81 4.19
CA TYR A 161 22.45 -7.77 3.75
C TYR A 161 21.01 -8.04 4.19
N TRP A 162 20.56 -9.30 4.10
CA TRP A 162 19.26 -9.71 4.62
C TRP A 162 19.15 -9.48 6.13
N ASN A 163 20.15 -9.87 6.89
CA ASN A 163 20.18 -9.67 8.34
C ASN A 163 20.15 -8.17 8.70
N SER A 164 20.88 -7.34 7.94
CA SER A 164 20.86 -5.88 8.13
C SER A 164 19.48 -5.29 7.86
N LEU A 165 18.83 -5.70 6.77
CA LEU A 165 17.48 -5.23 6.44
C LEU A 165 16.47 -5.71 7.49
N TYR A 166 16.54 -6.97 7.89
CA TYR A 166 15.69 -7.52 8.93
C TYR A 166 15.82 -6.76 10.25
N ALA A 167 17.04 -6.46 10.66
CA ALA A 167 17.28 -5.70 11.90
C ALA A 167 16.68 -4.28 11.84
N ARG A 168 16.66 -3.64 10.67
CA ARG A 168 16.03 -2.32 10.46
C ARG A 168 14.49 -2.38 10.50
N LEU A 169 13.90 -3.54 10.18
CA LEU A 169 12.45 -3.74 10.15
C LEU A 169 11.87 -4.11 11.53
N VAL A 170 12.71 -4.57 12.45
CA VAL A 170 12.27 -4.93 13.81
C VAL A 170 12.09 -3.66 14.64
N ARG A 171 10.90 -3.47 15.20
CA ARG A 171 10.59 -2.38 16.15
C ARG A 171 9.87 -2.94 17.37
N GLY A 172 10.57 -2.97 18.49
CA GLY A 172 10.02 -3.53 19.73
C GLY A 172 9.56 -4.98 19.57
N THR A 173 8.28 -5.22 19.73
CA THR A 173 7.65 -6.55 19.55
C THR A 173 7.25 -6.83 18.09
N ASP A 174 7.23 -5.83 17.24
CA ASP A 174 6.85 -5.98 15.83
C ASP A 174 8.07 -6.43 15.02
N LYS A 175 7.93 -7.56 14.36
CA LYS A 175 8.95 -8.17 13.50
C LYS A 175 8.31 -8.73 12.23
N PRO A 176 9.05 -8.84 11.12
CA PRO A 176 8.55 -9.51 9.92
C PRO A 176 8.23 -10.97 10.22
N ASP A 177 7.04 -11.42 9.82
CA ASP A 177 6.59 -12.80 9.97
C ASP A 177 6.92 -13.63 8.72
N LEU A 178 7.08 -12.96 7.58
CA LEU A 178 7.34 -13.56 6.27
C LEU A 178 8.50 -12.84 5.61
N ILE A 179 9.45 -13.60 5.07
CA ILE A 179 10.61 -13.14 4.31
C ILE A 179 10.60 -13.79 2.93
#